data_a3d8481cb8d2f4e9ba98678479ca1ee1
#
_entry.id   a3d8481cb8d2f4e9ba98678479ca1ee1
#
_cell.length_a   1.000
_cell.length_b   1.000
_cell.length_c   1.000
_cell.angle_alpha   90.00
_cell.angle_beta   90.00
_cell.angle_gamma   90.00
#
_symmetry.space_group_name_H-M   'P 1'
#
loop_
_entity.id
_entity.type
_entity.pdbx_description
1 polymer ?
#
loop_
_entity_poly.entity_id
_entity_poly.type
_entity_poly.pdbx_seq_one_letter_code
_entity_poly.pdbx_strand_id
1 'polypeptide(L)'
;MQYNRYMDFASKKCVPCQGGEDPLERQKVREYLKKLTSNWRAYDNYTKIKKEFKFSVFGQALEFVNEVGKLAEAEGHHPNIYLHSYNKVIIRLWTHKIGGLHENDFIMASKIDKIKPTE
;
A
#
# COMPACT_ATOMS: atom_id res chain seq x y z
N MET A 1 -14.90 1.23 -19.77
CA MET A 1 -14.00 0.44 -20.56
C MET A 1 -13.57 -0.81 -19.83
N GLN A 2 -13.58 -1.91 -20.54
CA GLN A 2 -13.31 -3.20 -19.93
C GLN A 2 -11.92 -3.33 -19.39
N TYR A 3 -10.96 -2.85 -20.13
CA TYR A 3 -9.56 -3.05 -19.77
C TYR A 3 -9.19 -2.39 -18.45
N ASN A 4 -9.92 -1.36 -18.04
CA ASN A 4 -9.60 -0.66 -16.79
C ASN A 4 -9.76 -1.55 -15.58
N ARG A 5 -10.62 -2.52 -15.67
CA ARG A 5 -10.84 -3.40 -14.54
C ARG A 5 -9.65 -4.27 -14.22
N TYR A 6 -8.85 -4.57 -15.23
CA TYR A 6 -7.66 -5.38 -15.00
C TYR A 6 -6.56 -4.62 -14.30
N MET A 7 -6.64 -3.28 -14.40
CA MET A 7 -5.63 -2.41 -13.82
C MET A 7 -6.05 -1.84 -12.49
N ASP A 8 -7.27 -2.13 -12.04
CA ASP A 8 -7.80 -1.53 -10.82
C ASP A 8 -7.48 -2.42 -9.63
N PHE A 9 -6.34 -2.14 -9.01
CA PHE A 9 -5.92 -2.88 -7.84
C PHE A 9 -6.94 -2.76 -6.70
N ALA A 10 -7.61 -1.63 -6.58
CA ALA A 10 -8.50 -1.40 -5.44
C ALA A 10 -9.69 -2.34 -5.44
N SER A 11 -10.07 -2.88 -6.60
CA SER A 11 -11.20 -3.80 -6.68
C SER A 11 -10.80 -5.24 -6.38
N LYS A 12 -9.51 -5.51 -6.24
CA LYS A 12 -9.01 -6.85 -5.98
C LYS A 12 -8.88 -7.10 -4.49
N LYS A 13 -8.80 -8.37 -4.14
CA LYS A 13 -8.57 -8.79 -2.78
C LYS A 13 -7.17 -9.37 -2.67
N CYS A 14 -6.51 -9.10 -1.55
CA CYS A 14 -5.22 -9.71 -1.30
C CYS A 14 -5.40 -11.22 -1.16
N VAL A 15 -4.45 -11.98 -1.70
CA VAL A 15 -4.47 -13.44 -1.58
C VAL A 15 -3.40 -13.85 -0.59
N PRO A 16 -3.58 -14.99 0.09
CA PRO A 16 -2.54 -15.45 1.02
C PRO A 16 -1.23 -15.69 0.29
N CYS A 17 -0.15 -15.18 0.84
CA CYS A 17 1.19 -15.44 0.32
C CYS A 17 1.75 -16.63 1.07
N GLN A 18 2.13 -17.68 0.33
CA GLN A 18 2.57 -18.90 0.96
C GLN A 18 4.07 -18.99 1.14
N GLY A 19 4.79 -18.01 0.59
CA GLY A 19 6.22 -18.05 0.61
C GLY A 19 6.75 -18.85 -0.57
N GLY A 20 8.04 -18.73 -0.85
CA GLY A 20 8.65 -19.46 -1.94
C GLY A 20 8.37 -18.88 -3.32
N GLU A 21 7.50 -17.90 -3.41
CA GLU A 21 7.27 -17.19 -4.67
C GLU A 21 8.39 -16.20 -4.89
N ASP A 22 8.70 -15.94 -6.16
CA ASP A 22 9.68 -14.92 -6.46
C ASP A 22 9.06 -13.53 -6.29
N PRO A 23 9.81 -12.58 -5.73
CA PRO A 23 9.33 -11.21 -5.68
C PRO A 23 9.17 -10.66 -7.10
N LEU A 24 8.33 -9.64 -7.24
CA LEU A 24 8.18 -8.96 -8.52
C LEU A 24 9.52 -8.38 -8.94
N GLU A 25 9.82 -8.50 -10.25
CA GLU A 25 11.03 -7.92 -10.81
C GLU A 25 10.89 -6.40 -10.90
N ARG A 26 12.03 -5.72 -10.97
CA ARG A 26 12.07 -4.27 -11.03
C ARG A 26 11.15 -3.70 -12.10
N GLN A 27 11.17 -4.29 -13.29
CA GLN A 27 10.35 -3.80 -14.40
C GLN A 27 8.86 -3.89 -14.06
N LYS A 28 8.46 -4.99 -13.45
CA LYS A 28 7.05 -5.17 -13.07
C LYS A 28 6.67 -4.18 -11.97
N VAL A 29 7.56 -3.92 -11.01
CA VAL A 29 7.30 -2.94 -9.98
C VAL A 29 7.06 -1.57 -10.60
N ARG A 30 7.89 -1.20 -11.58
CA ARG A 30 7.70 0.08 -12.28
C ARG A 30 6.35 0.15 -12.97
N GLU A 31 5.95 -0.94 -13.64
CA GLU A 31 4.66 -0.97 -14.32
C GLU A 31 3.52 -0.79 -13.33
N TYR A 32 3.60 -1.49 -12.21
CA TYR A 32 2.53 -1.43 -11.21
C TYR A 32 2.47 -0.06 -10.54
N LEU A 33 3.63 0.56 -10.29
CA LEU A 33 3.64 1.90 -9.71
C LEU A 33 2.93 2.90 -10.61
N LYS A 34 3.06 2.74 -11.93
CA LYS A 34 2.38 3.65 -12.86
C LYS A 34 0.87 3.53 -12.80
N LYS A 35 0.36 2.40 -12.33
CA LYS A 35 -1.08 2.20 -12.21
C LYS A 35 -1.65 2.81 -10.93
N LEU A 36 -0.80 3.12 -9.98
CA LEU A 36 -1.23 3.83 -8.79
C LEU A 36 -1.31 5.32 -9.14
N THR A 37 -2.34 5.98 -8.63
CA THR A 37 -2.61 7.36 -9.01
C THR A 37 -1.92 8.38 -8.13
N SER A 38 -1.03 7.93 -7.25
CA SER A 38 -0.45 8.80 -6.26
C SER A 38 1.03 8.52 -6.09
N ASN A 39 1.63 9.13 -5.07
CA ASN A 39 3.07 9.25 -4.95
C ASN A 39 3.72 8.09 -4.21
N TRP A 40 3.34 6.87 -4.54
CA TRP A 40 4.04 5.71 -4.01
C TRP A 40 5.39 5.58 -4.68
N ARG A 41 6.41 5.27 -3.91
CA ARG A 41 7.77 5.15 -4.42
C ARG A 41 8.39 3.84 -3.98
N ALA A 42 9.15 3.25 -4.90
CA ALA A 42 9.94 2.07 -4.55
C ALA A 42 11.22 2.51 -3.83
N TYR A 43 11.70 1.67 -2.93
CA TYR A 43 12.96 1.90 -2.25
C TYR A 43 13.56 0.56 -1.87
N ASP A 44 14.74 0.58 -1.30
CA ASP A 44 15.46 -0.61 -0.89
C ASP A 44 15.59 -1.59 -2.06
N ASN A 45 16.14 -1.07 -3.16
CA ASN A 45 16.39 -1.84 -4.37
C ASN A 45 15.11 -2.46 -4.94
N TYR A 46 14.00 -1.69 -4.93
CA TYR A 46 12.72 -2.11 -5.50
C TYR A 46 12.08 -3.29 -4.77
N THR A 47 12.44 -3.50 -3.52
CA THR A 47 11.82 -4.56 -2.73
C THR A 47 10.69 -4.07 -1.85
N LYS A 48 10.52 -2.76 -1.75
CA LYS A 48 9.53 -2.14 -0.88
C LYS A 48 8.97 -0.90 -1.55
N ILE A 49 7.73 -0.53 -1.16
CA ILE A 49 7.16 0.75 -1.59
C ILE A 49 6.71 1.53 -0.36
N LYS A 50 6.67 2.85 -0.50
CA LYS A 50 6.23 3.71 0.60
C LYS A 50 5.59 4.96 0.06
N LYS A 51 4.78 5.58 0.93
CA LYS A 51 4.16 6.87 0.64
C LYS A 51 3.95 7.62 1.95
N GLU A 52 4.16 8.92 1.94
CA GLU A 52 3.85 9.77 3.09
C GLU A 52 2.54 10.50 2.85
N PHE A 53 1.67 10.46 3.87
CA PHE A 53 0.40 11.16 3.87
C PHE A 53 0.47 12.28 4.90
N LYS A 54 -0.08 13.44 4.56
CA LYS A 54 -0.07 14.59 5.45
C LYS A 54 -1.49 15.04 5.69
N PHE A 55 -1.79 15.37 6.94
CA PHE A 55 -3.13 15.78 7.34
C PHE A 55 -3.08 17.14 8.00
N SER A 56 -4.26 17.72 8.26
CA SER A 56 -4.32 19.03 8.86
C SER A 56 -3.94 19.00 10.34
N VAL A 57 -4.42 17.97 11.05
CA VAL A 57 -4.21 17.85 12.49
C VAL A 57 -3.90 16.42 12.87
N PHE A 58 -3.38 16.25 14.06
CA PHE A 58 -3.01 14.94 14.60
C PHE A 58 -4.20 13.96 14.62
N GLY A 59 -5.37 14.45 14.99
CA GLY A 59 -6.54 13.57 15.07
C GLY A 59 -6.89 12.92 13.75
N GLN A 60 -6.73 13.67 12.64
CA GLN A 60 -6.97 13.09 11.33
C GLN A 60 -5.92 12.05 10.97
N ALA A 61 -4.66 12.31 11.34
CA ALA A 61 -3.60 11.34 11.09
C ALA A 61 -3.87 10.05 11.87
N LEU A 62 -4.30 10.18 13.11
CA LEU A 62 -4.60 9.01 13.93
C LEU A 62 -5.78 8.24 13.39
N GLU A 63 -6.82 8.95 12.96
CA GLU A 63 -7.98 8.31 12.34
C GLU A 63 -7.56 7.52 11.09
N PHE A 64 -6.69 8.11 10.28
CA PHE A 64 -6.18 7.43 9.10
C PHE A 64 -5.45 6.15 9.47
N VAL A 65 -4.60 6.19 10.50
CA VAL A 65 -3.88 5.01 10.98
C VAL A 65 -4.87 3.91 11.36
N ASN A 66 -5.93 4.28 12.08
CA ASN A 66 -6.94 3.31 12.50
C ASN A 66 -7.65 2.68 11.30
N GLU A 67 -7.96 3.49 10.28
CA GLU A 67 -8.62 2.96 9.09
C GLU A 67 -7.71 2.06 8.28
N VAL A 68 -6.43 2.40 8.20
CA VAL A 68 -5.46 1.52 7.54
C VAL A 68 -5.37 0.20 8.30
N GLY A 69 -5.40 0.26 9.62
CA GLY A 69 -5.36 -0.95 10.44
C GLY A 69 -6.55 -1.85 10.20
N LYS A 70 -7.75 -1.27 10.11
CA LYS A 70 -8.95 -2.06 9.83
C LYS A 70 -8.85 -2.73 8.46
N LEU A 71 -8.37 -1.99 7.49
CA LEU A 71 -8.19 -2.51 6.14
C LEU A 71 -7.18 -3.67 6.14
N ALA A 72 -6.07 -3.49 6.85
CA ALA A 72 -5.03 -4.51 6.92
C ALA A 72 -5.58 -5.81 7.52
N GLU A 73 -6.42 -5.70 8.55
CA GLU A 73 -7.03 -6.87 9.15
C GLU A 73 -7.99 -7.55 8.18
N ALA A 74 -8.77 -6.75 7.44
CA ALA A 74 -9.73 -7.31 6.51
C ALA A 74 -9.04 -8.02 5.34
N GLU A 75 -7.90 -7.49 4.88
CA GLU A 75 -7.20 -8.05 3.74
C GLU A 75 -6.16 -9.11 4.12
N GLY A 76 -5.82 -9.20 5.40
CA GLY A 76 -4.81 -10.15 5.83
C GLY A 76 -3.41 -9.79 5.35
N HIS A 77 -3.15 -8.52 5.11
CA HIS A 77 -1.85 -8.04 4.63
C HIS A 77 -1.54 -6.74 5.37
N HIS A 78 -0.47 -6.73 6.13
CA HIS A 78 -0.23 -5.69 7.13
C HIS A 78 0.94 -4.79 6.74
N PRO A 79 0.69 -3.48 6.54
CA PRO A 79 1.76 -2.52 6.26
C PRO A 79 2.49 -2.14 7.54
N ASN A 80 3.65 -1.52 7.38
CA ASN A 80 4.26 -0.81 8.48
C ASN A 80 3.72 0.61 8.47
N ILE A 81 3.32 1.09 9.63
CA ILE A 81 2.66 2.38 9.79
C ILE A 81 3.48 3.23 10.73
N TYR A 82 3.84 4.43 10.31
CA TYR A 82 4.66 5.32 11.09
C TYR A 82 4.01 6.71 11.15
N LEU A 83 3.37 7.00 12.28
CA LEU A 83 2.78 8.30 12.56
C LEU A 83 3.86 9.15 13.20
N HIS A 84 4.15 10.30 12.62
CA HIS A 84 5.24 11.13 13.11
C HIS A 84 4.97 12.61 12.83
N SER A 85 5.73 13.45 13.51
CA SER A 85 5.72 14.88 13.26
C SER A 85 4.31 15.47 13.27
N TYR A 86 3.52 15.04 14.26
CA TYR A 86 2.19 15.55 14.53
C TYR A 86 1.13 15.10 13.53
N ASN A 87 1.33 15.30 12.25
CA ASN A 87 0.26 15.12 11.27
C ASN A 87 0.68 14.34 10.03
N LYS A 88 1.74 13.56 10.13
CA LYS A 88 2.25 12.82 8.98
C LYS A 88 2.24 11.32 9.25
N VAL A 89 1.92 10.54 8.22
CA VAL A 89 1.91 9.09 8.33
C VAL A 89 2.66 8.52 7.14
N ILE A 90 3.68 7.71 7.39
CA ILE A 90 4.38 6.97 6.35
C ILE A 90 3.86 5.55 6.37
N ILE A 91 3.42 5.08 5.22
CA ILE A 91 3.01 3.68 5.03
C ILE A 91 4.08 2.99 4.20
N ARG A 92 4.56 1.84 4.70
CA ARG A 92 5.53 1.03 3.97
C ARG A 92 4.95 -0.35 3.75
N LEU A 93 5.12 -0.86 2.54
CA LEU A 93 4.54 -2.15 2.15
C LEU A 93 5.58 -3.03 1.50
N TRP A 94 5.64 -4.27 1.93
CA TRP A 94 6.34 -5.33 1.21
C TRP A 94 5.84 -6.65 1.78
N THR A 95 6.12 -7.74 1.07
CA THR A 95 5.68 -9.06 1.48
C THR A 95 6.86 -9.78 2.12
N HIS A 96 6.81 -9.89 3.45
CA HIS A 96 7.95 -10.40 4.23
C HIS A 96 8.35 -11.81 3.84
N LYS A 97 7.39 -12.66 3.54
CA LYS A 97 7.67 -14.07 3.27
C LYS A 97 8.52 -14.29 2.03
N ILE A 98 8.51 -13.36 1.11
CA ILE A 98 9.29 -13.49 -0.12
C ILE A 98 10.39 -12.44 -0.23
N GLY A 99 10.53 -11.58 0.78
CA GLY A 99 11.59 -10.59 0.80
C GLY A 99 11.49 -9.53 -0.28
N GLY A 100 10.28 -9.22 -0.73
CA GLY A 100 10.11 -8.24 -1.77
C GLY A 100 8.65 -7.95 -2.02
N LEU A 101 8.34 -7.45 -3.22
CA LEU A 101 6.99 -7.00 -3.55
C LEU A 101 6.19 -8.11 -4.23
N HIS A 102 4.91 -8.11 -3.94
CA HIS A 102 3.88 -8.98 -4.48
C HIS A 102 2.74 -8.09 -4.94
N GLU A 103 1.87 -8.60 -5.80
CA GLU A 103 0.70 -7.82 -6.22
C GLU A 103 -0.11 -7.33 -5.02
N ASN A 104 -0.16 -8.11 -3.94
CA ASN A 104 -0.87 -7.71 -2.72
C ASN A 104 -0.45 -6.34 -2.21
N ASP A 105 0.83 -5.99 -2.35
CA ASP A 105 1.31 -4.70 -1.87
C ASP A 105 0.68 -3.55 -2.65
N PHE A 106 0.48 -3.76 -3.94
CA PHE A 106 -0.13 -2.72 -4.79
C PHE A 106 -1.65 -2.68 -4.59
N ILE A 107 -2.27 -3.83 -4.32
CA ILE A 107 -3.68 -3.85 -3.95
C ILE A 107 -3.89 -3.03 -2.68
N MET A 108 -3.06 -3.26 -1.67
CA MET A 108 -3.14 -2.51 -0.42
C MET A 108 -2.90 -1.03 -0.65
N ALA A 109 -1.87 -0.68 -1.41
CA ALA A 109 -1.55 0.72 -1.67
C ALA A 109 -2.74 1.42 -2.31
N SER A 110 -3.37 0.79 -3.27
CA SER A 110 -4.51 1.36 -3.96
C SER A 110 -5.69 1.56 -3.03
N LYS A 111 -5.95 0.60 -2.16
CA LYS A 111 -7.05 0.69 -1.20
C LYS A 111 -6.78 1.74 -0.14
N ILE A 112 -5.52 1.84 0.31
CA ILE A 112 -5.14 2.86 1.28
C ILE A 112 -5.37 4.26 0.70
N ASP A 113 -5.07 4.44 -0.58
CA ASP A 113 -5.27 5.74 -1.23
C ASP A 113 -6.73 6.18 -1.24
N LYS A 114 -7.66 5.27 -1.09
CA LYS A 114 -9.08 5.61 -1.09
C LYS A 114 -9.61 5.99 0.29
N ILE A 115 -8.81 5.83 1.33
CA ILE A 115 -9.22 6.19 2.68
C ILE A 115 -9.16 7.70 2.83
N LYS A 116 -10.25 8.30 3.30
CA LYS A 116 -10.31 9.74 3.53
C LYS A 116 -10.68 10.00 4.97
N PRO A 117 -9.90 10.84 5.67
CA PRO A 117 -10.23 11.16 7.06
C PRO A 117 -11.50 12.01 7.11
N THR A 118 -12.24 11.89 8.22
CA THR A 118 -13.38 12.76 8.46
C THR A 118 -12.89 14.14 8.89
N GLU A 119 -13.65 15.13 8.55
CA GLU A 119 -13.33 16.51 8.87
C GLU A 119 -13.57 16.82 10.35
#